data_fba9903bde38f45a41f34434f86e387d
#
_entry.id   fba9903bde38f45a41f34434f86e387d
#
_cell.length_a   1.000
_cell.length_b   1.000
_cell.length_c   1.000
_cell.angle_alpha   90.00
_cell.angle_beta   90.00
_cell.angle_gamma   90.00
#
_symmetry.space_group_name_H-M   'P 1'
#
loop_
_entity.id
_entity.type
_entity.pdbx_description
1 polymer ?
#
loop_
_entity_poly.entity_id
_entity_poly.type
_entity_poly.pdbx_seq_one_letter_code
_entity_poly.pdbx_strand_id
1 'polypeptide(L)'
;MSHREQLDFVAAVKEKHPEFFTGKRVLEVGSLNINGTVRDFFTDCDYVGCDLGEGESVDIVCAGQDLDFPDNSFDVVLSCECFEHNPAYQETLRNMVRMLKPGGLLFFTCATTGRLEHGTTRTNPKDAPFCGDYYRNLVAGDLDTTGIAGEFSTLNTDLRFYGLKSI
;
A
#
# COMPACT_ATOMS: atom_id res chain seq x y z
N MET A 1 -5.55 -7.29 1.78
CA MET A 1 -5.73 -8.46 2.68
C MET A 1 -4.38 -8.82 3.28
N SER A 2 -4.24 -8.69 4.60
CA SER A 2 -2.97 -9.03 5.27
C SER A 2 -2.79 -10.53 5.38
N HIS A 3 -1.68 -11.05 4.92
CA HIS A 3 -1.25 -12.42 5.09
C HIS A 3 0.19 -12.47 5.62
N ARG A 4 0.65 -13.65 6.03
CA ARG A 4 1.92 -13.80 6.74
C ARG A 4 3.11 -13.22 5.99
N GLU A 5 3.24 -13.52 4.70
CA GLU A 5 4.36 -13.07 3.88
C GLU A 5 4.40 -11.53 3.78
N GLN A 6 3.24 -10.88 3.71
CA GLN A 6 3.12 -9.43 3.72
C GLN A 6 3.55 -8.84 5.07
N LEU A 7 3.08 -9.41 6.18
CA LEU A 7 3.45 -8.96 7.53
C LEU A 7 4.96 -9.15 7.77
N ASP A 8 5.53 -10.27 7.32
CA ASP A 8 6.97 -10.55 7.40
C ASP A 8 7.78 -9.52 6.59
N PHE A 9 7.27 -9.10 5.43
CA PHE A 9 7.88 -8.04 4.63
C PHE A 9 7.88 -6.69 5.36
N VAL A 10 6.75 -6.29 5.93
CA VAL A 10 6.65 -5.02 6.69
C VAL A 10 7.57 -5.05 7.91
N ALA A 11 7.66 -6.19 8.61
CA ALA A 11 8.60 -6.38 9.71
C ALA A 11 10.06 -6.20 9.25
N ALA A 12 10.43 -6.73 8.09
CA ALA A 12 11.76 -6.58 7.52
C ALA A 12 12.06 -5.12 7.13
N VAL A 13 11.09 -4.39 6.56
CA VAL A 13 11.23 -2.96 6.28
C VAL A 13 11.43 -2.17 7.58
N LYS A 14 10.67 -2.48 8.63
CA LYS A 14 10.83 -1.87 9.96
C LYS A 14 12.20 -2.12 10.55
N GLU A 15 12.74 -3.32 10.41
CA GLU A 15 14.10 -3.64 10.89
C GLU A 15 15.16 -2.80 10.20
N LYS A 16 15.00 -2.55 8.90
CA LYS A 16 15.95 -1.73 8.11
C LYS A 16 15.79 -0.24 8.34
N HIS A 17 14.58 0.24 8.58
CA HIS A 17 14.21 1.64 8.68
C HIS A 17 13.35 1.93 9.92
N PRO A 18 13.82 1.57 11.14
CA PRO A 18 13.00 1.66 12.36
C PRO A 18 12.53 3.09 12.67
N GLU A 19 13.30 4.10 12.24
CA GLU A 19 13.01 5.52 12.44
C GLU A 19 11.69 5.97 11.78
N PHE A 20 11.19 5.25 10.79
CA PHE A 20 9.93 5.57 10.12
C PHE A 20 8.69 4.97 10.81
N PHE A 21 8.86 4.12 11.80
CA PHE A 21 7.75 3.39 12.45
C PHE A 21 7.35 3.96 13.81
N THR A 22 7.94 5.08 14.23
CA THR A 22 7.61 5.74 15.50
C THR A 22 7.56 7.25 15.33
N GLY A 23 6.49 7.88 15.82
CA GLY A 23 6.36 9.35 15.86
C GLY A 23 6.28 10.00 14.48
N LYS A 24 5.78 9.32 13.48
CA LYS A 24 5.71 9.77 12.08
C LYS A 24 4.29 10.01 11.62
N ARG A 25 4.14 10.79 10.55
CA ARG A 25 2.88 10.91 9.84
C ARG A 25 2.82 9.88 8.71
N VAL A 26 1.84 9.00 8.78
CA VAL A 26 1.73 7.81 7.91
C VAL A 26 0.43 7.83 7.14
N LEU A 27 0.49 7.52 5.84
CA LEU A 27 -0.67 7.29 4.99
C LEU A 27 -0.66 5.85 4.50
N GLU A 28 -1.75 5.12 4.73
CA GLU A 28 -2.01 3.80 4.14
C GLU A 28 -3.15 3.90 3.13
N VAL A 29 -2.88 3.50 1.88
CA VAL A 29 -3.87 3.40 0.80
C VAL A 29 -4.32 1.96 0.67
N GLY A 30 -5.63 1.72 0.79
CA GLY A 30 -6.19 0.37 0.87
C GLY A 30 -6.11 -0.19 2.30
N SER A 31 -6.58 0.59 3.28
CA SER A 31 -6.36 0.31 4.71
C SER A 31 -7.41 -0.58 5.36
N LEU A 32 -8.48 -0.95 4.66
CA LEU A 32 -9.57 -1.73 5.25
C LEU A 32 -9.04 -3.05 5.84
N ASN A 33 -9.23 -3.20 7.15
CA ASN A 33 -8.84 -4.41 7.86
C ASN A 33 -9.82 -5.56 7.60
N ILE A 34 -9.41 -6.52 6.77
CA ILE A 34 -10.18 -7.72 6.48
C ILE A 34 -9.63 -8.91 7.28
N ASN A 35 -8.31 -9.12 7.25
CA ASN A 35 -7.63 -10.27 7.88
C ASN A 35 -6.42 -9.85 8.71
N GLY A 36 -6.37 -8.63 9.19
CA GLY A 36 -5.23 -8.05 9.89
C GLY A 36 -4.82 -6.73 9.29
N THR A 37 -3.99 -5.98 10.00
CA THR A 37 -3.56 -4.65 9.62
C THR A 37 -2.05 -4.48 9.84
N VAL A 38 -1.41 -3.74 8.94
CA VAL A 38 -0.02 -3.34 9.11
C VAL A 38 0.12 -2.12 10.04
N ARG A 39 -0.98 -1.46 10.37
CA ARG A 39 -1.02 -0.33 11.31
C ARG A 39 -0.36 -0.64 12.65
N ASP A 40 -0.46 -1.89 13.10
CA ASP A 40 0.10 -2.35 14.38
C ASP A 40 1.64 -2.30 14.44
N PHE A 41 2.32 -2.18 13.31
CA PHE A 41 3.78 -1.99 13.28
C PHE A 41 4.22 -0.57 13.68
N PHE A 42 3.30 0.40 13.68
CA PHE A 42 3.58 1.81 13.91
C PHE A 42 3.19 2.20 15.35
N THR A 43 4.05 2.97 16.00
CA THR A 43 3.87 3.42 17.39
C THR A 43 3.89 4.95 17.46
N ASP A 44 2.92 5.53 18.18
CA ASP A 44 2.82 7.00 18.38
C ASP A 44 2.85 7.80 17.06
N CYS A 45 2.26 7.25 16.01
CA CYS A 45 2.19 7.86 14.68
C CYS A 45 0.84 8.56 14.46
N ASP A 46 0.86 9.65 13.70
CA ASP A 46 -0.34 10.22 13.08
C ASP A 46 -0.67 9.38 11.84
N TYR A 47 -1.50 8.36 12.03
CA TYR A 47 -1.78 7.34 11.02
C TYR A 47 -3.13 7.58 10.36
N VAL A 48 -3.11 7.78 9.04
CA VAL A 48 -4.30 7.96 8.22
C VAL A 48 -4.46 6.77 7.28
N GLY A 49 -5.57 6.07 7.40
CA GLY A 49 -5.97 5.00 6.49
C GLY A 49 -7.07 5.43 5.54
N CYS A 50 -6.95 5.16 4.25
CA CYS A 50 -8.02 5.38 3.29
C CYS A 50 -8.40 4.10 2.53
N ASP A 51 -9.68 3.97 2.21
CA ASP A 51 -10.20 2.90 1.37
C ASP A 51 -11.46 3.37 0.63
N LEU A 52 -11.98 2.55 -0.29
CA LEU A 52 -13.16 2.87 -1.10
C LEU A 52 -14.48 2.80 -0.32
N GLY A 53 -14.50 2.19 0.83
CA GLY A 53 -15.68 2.08 1.68
C GLY A 53 -15.34 2.11 3.16
N GLU A 54 -16.35 2.33 3.99
CA GLU A 54 -16.21 2.37 5.44
C GLU A 54 -15.88 1.00 6.04
N GLY A 55 -15.12 1.00 7.12
CA GLY A 55 -14.82 -0.20 7.87
C GLY A 55 -13.68 0.01 8.86
N GLU A 56 -13.27 -1.08 9.49
CA GLU A 56 -12.16 -1.06 10.45
C GLU A 56 -10.87 -0.58 9.79
N SER A 57 -10.15 0.31 10.45
CA SER A 57 -8.90 0.94 9.98
C SER A 57 -9.05 1.91 8.81
N VAL A 58 -10.27 2.32 8.46
CA VAL A 58 -10.54 3.34 7.44
C VAL A 58 -10.90 4.66 8.13
N ASP A 59 -10.01 5.65 8.01
CA ASP A 59 -10.24 7.01 8.54
C ASP A 59 -10.90 7.92 7.50
N ILE A 60 -10.61 7.67 6.21
CA ILE A 60 -11.13 8.45 5.08
C ILE A 60 -11.64 7.51 4.00
N VAL A 61 -12.89 7.67 3.59
CA VAL A 61 -13.46 6.97 2.43
C VAL A 61 -13.14 7.79 1.19
N CYS A 62 -12.12 7.35 0.44
CA CYS A 62 -11.63 8.01 -0.76
C CYS A 62 -10.76 7.06 -1.57
N ALA A 63 -10.83 7.15 -2.89
CA ALA A 63 -9.88 6.45 -3.74
C ALA A 63 -8.49 7.07 -3.62
N GLY A 64 -7.43 6.25 -3.64
CA GLY A 64 -6.07 6.72 -3.44
C GLY A 64 -5.61 7.79 -4.43
N GLN A 65 -6.04 7.70 -5.69
CA GLN A 65 -5.75 8.70 -6.73
C GLN A 65 -6.45 10.04 -6.51
N ASP A 66 -7.52 10.09 -5.71
CA ASP A 66 -8.34 11.28 -5.46
C ASP A 66 -8.02 11.96 -4.12
N LEU A 67 -7.10 11.39 -3.32
CA LEU A 67 -6.67 12.01 -2.06
C LEU A 67 -6.03 13.38 -2.31
N ASP A 68 -6.51 14.40 -1.61
CA ASP A 68 -6.15 15.80 -1.79
C ASP A 68 -5.32 16.37 -0.63
N PHE A 69 -4.43 15.58 -0.05
CA PHE A 69 -3.44 16.12 0.87
C PHE A 69 -2.38 16.93 0.10
N PRO A 70 -1.81 17.99 0.70
CA PRO A 70 -0.73 18.75 0.08
C PRO A 70 0.47 17.88 -0.30
N ASP A 71 1.26 18.34 -1.26
CA ASP A 71 2.55 17.74 -1.59
C ASP A 71 3.41 17.62 -0.33
N ASN A 72 4.17 16.53 -0.24
CA ASN A 72 5.14 16.33 0.85
C ASN A 72 4.50 16.38 2.27
N SER A 73 3.32 15.77 2.43
CA SER A 73 2.57 15.77 3.69
C SER A 73 2.93 14.64 4.65
N PHE A 74 3.43 13.51 4.14
CA PHE A 74 3.65 12.29 4.92
C PHE A 74 5.10 11.87 4.97
N ASP A 75 5.53 11.35 6.11
CA ASP A 75 6.86 10.76 6.30
C ASP A 75 6.92 9.34 5.73
N VAL A 76 5.79 8.63 5.77
CA VAL A 76 5.63 7.27 5.24
C VAL A 76 4.34 7.19 4.44
N VAL A 77 4.41 6.60 3.26
CA VAL A 77 3.23 6.25 2.46
C VAL A 77 3.32 4.77 2.08
N LEU A 78 2.25 4.03 2.29
CA LEU A 78 2.24 2.59 2.03
C LEU A 78 0.92 2.11 1.42
N SER A 79 0.98 0.95 0.78
CA SER A 79 -0.19 0.24 0.27
C SER A 79 0.09 -1.26 0.26
N CYS A 80 -0.80 -2.04 0.84
CA CYS A 80 -0.62 -3.48 0.94
C CYS A 80 -1.80 -4.22 0.32
N GLU A 81 -1.53 -5.03 -0.72
CA GLU A 81 -2.52 -5.86 -1.41
C GLU A 81 -3.74 -5.05 -1.90
N CYS A 82 -3.48 -3.94 -2.57
CA CYS A 82 -4.50 -3.01 -3.06
C CYS A 82 -4.41 -2.82 -4.59
N PHE A 83 -3.23 -2.69 -5.16
CA PHE A 83 -3.04 -2.31 -6.57
C PHE A 83 -3.64 -3.31 -7.56
N GLU A 84 -3.65 -4.60 -7.25
CA GLU A 84 -4.26 -5.65 -8.07
C GLU A 84 -5.78 -5.49 -8.24
N HIS A 85 -6.43 -4.78 -7.31
CA HIS A 85 -7.87 -4.50 -7.33
C HIS A 85 -8.20 -3.09 -7.82
N ASN A 86 -7.20 -2.29 -8.17
CA ASN A 86 -7.35 -0.88 -8.51
C ASN A 86 -7.00 -0.63 -9.98
N PRO A 87 -7.99 -0.36 -10.86
CA PRO A 87 -7.68 -0.05 -12.27
C PRO A 87 -6.88 1.24 -12.44
N ALA A 88 -6.91 2.15 -11.45
CA ALA A 88 -6.14 3.39 -11.41
C ALA A 88 -4.85 3.26 -10.57
N TYR A 89 -4.22 2.08 -10.54
CA TYR A 89 -3.04 1.84 -9.71
C TYR A 89 -1.86 2.79 -10.03
N GLN A 90 -1.69 3.16 -11.30
CA GLN A 90 -0.63 4.10 -11.70
C GLN A 90 -0.85 5.51 -11.15
N GLU A 91 -2.07 6.02 -11.29
CA GLU A 91 -2.47 7.32 -10.77
C GLU A 91 -2.40 7.35 -9.24
N THR A 92 -2.80 6.26 -8.60
CA THR A 92 -2.68 6.08 -7.15
C THR A 92 -1.21 6.13 -6.71
N LEU A 93 -0.32 5.38 -7.37
CA LEU A 93 1.11 5.38 -7.04
C LEU A 93 1.74 6.76 -7.23
N ARG A 94 1.42 7.47 -8.33
CA ARG A 94 1.89 8.85 -8.54
C ARG A 94 1.42 9.78 -7.44
N ASN A 95 0.17 9.67 -7.02
CA ASN A 95 -0.38 10.49 -5.93
C ASN A 95 0.29 10.16 -4.59
N MET A 96 0.57 8.88 -4.31
CA MET A 96 1.33 8.45 -3.13
C MET A 96 2.73 9.10 -3.12
N VAL A 97 3.45 9.06 -4.24
CA VAL A 97 4.78 9.70 -4.36
C VAL A 97 4.70 11.22 -4.20
N ARG A 98 3.65 11.86 -4.75
CA ARG A 98 3.42 13.31 -4.58
C ARG A 98 3.28 13.69 -3.11
N MET A 99 2.45 12.96 -2.36
CA MET A 99 2.16 13.22 -0.95
C MET A 99 3.31 12.83 0.00
N LEU A 100 4.27 12.02 -0.45
CA LEU A 100 5.43 11.62 0.34
C LEU A 100 6.47 12.74 0.39
N LYS A 101 7.00 13.04 1.58
CA LYS A 101 8.08 14.01 1.76
C LYS A 101 9.38 13.54 1.09
N PRO A 102 10.24 14.48 0.61
CA PRO A 102 11.62 14.13 0.27
C PRO A 102 12.31 13.41 1.44
N GLY A 103 13.02 12.32 1.16
CA GLY A 103 13.62 11.46 2.17
C GLY A 103 12.63 10.50 2.88
N GLY A 104 11.34 10.59 2.60
CA GLY A 104 10.32 9.73 3.19
C GLY A 104 10.33 8.31 2.65
N LEU A 105 9.72 7.39 3.38
CA LEU A 105 9.66 5.97 3.06
C LEU A 105 8.39 5.62 2.29
N LEU A 106 8.55 5.00 1.12
CA LEU A 106 7.48 4.35 0.36
C LEU A 106 7.66 2.84 0.42
N PHE A 107 6.61 2.10 0.72
CA PHE A 107 6.60 0.65 0.48
C PHE A 107 5.21 0.14 0.10
N PHE A 108 5.17 -0.93 -0.66
CA PHE A 108 3.92 -1.59 -1.03
C PHE A 108 4.11 -3.06 -1.36
N THR A 109 3.01 -3.79 -1.30
CA THR A 109 2.89 -5.16 -1.79
C THR A 109 1.67 -5.27 -2.71
N CYS A 110 1.73 -6.14 -3.70
CA CYS A 110 0.58 -6.49 -4.53
C CYS A 110 0.73 -7.89 -5.13
N ALA A 111 -0.38 -8.43 -5.61
CA ALA A 111 -0.38 -9.71 -6.29
C ALA A 111 0.41 -9.64 -7.61
N THR A 112 1.23 -10.66 -7.85
CA THR A 112 2.00 -10.81 -9.08
C THR A 112 1.76 -12.16 -9.76
N THR A 113 2.53 -12.47 -10.78
CA THR A 113 2.42 -13.68 -11.61
C THR A 113 2.20 -14.93 -10.76
N GLY A 114 1.17 -15.68 -11.11
CA GLY A 114 0.80 -16.94 -10.45
C GLY A 114 -0.22 -16.77 -9.31
N ARG A 115 -0.53 -15.56 -8.87
CA ARG A 115 -1.60 -15.35 -7.88
C ARG A 115 -2.96 -15.63 -8.55
N LEU A 116 -3.77 -16.45 -7.88
CA LEU A 116 -5.14 -16.69 -8.31
C LEU A 116 -6.00 -15.44 -8.09
N GLU A 117 -6.90 -15.19 -9.03
CA GLU A 117 -7.90 -14.14 -8.90
C GLU A 117 -8.67 -14.30 -7.60
N HIS A 118 -8.88 -13.17 -6.90
CA HIS A 118 -9.65 -13.11 -5.65
C HIS A 118 -10.35 -11.75 -5.53
N GLY A 119 -11.30 -11.65 -4.61
CA GLY A 119 -12.01 -10.39 -4.35
C GLY A 119 -13.00 -9.97 -5.44
N THR A 120 -13.40 -10.86 -6.31
CA THR A 120 -14.37 -10.59 -7.40
C THR A 120 -15.63 -11.43 -7.23
N THR A 121 -16.69 -11.09 -7.99
CA THR A 121 -17.94 -11.90 -8.01
C THR A 121 -17.72 -13.32 -8.55
N ARG A 122 -16.63 -13.53 -9.31
CA ARG A 122 -16.22 -14.84 -9.83
C ARG A 122 -15.53 -15.71 -8.78
N THR A 123 -15.13 -15.13 -7.65
CA THR A 123 -14.40 -15.79 -6.57
C THR A 123 -15.09 -15.51 -5.22
N ASN A 124 -14.47 -14.74 -4.33
CA ASN A 124 -15.04 -14.31 -3.06
C ASN A 124 -14.99 -12.77 -2.95
N PRO A 125 -16.12 -12.06 -3.19
CA PRO A 125 -16.13 -10.60 -3.13
C PRO A 125 -15.74 -10.00 -1.78
N LYS A 126 -15.84 -10.79 -0.70
CA LYS A 126 -15.48 -10.33 0.66
C LYS A 126 -13.98 -10.11 0.84
N ASP A 127 -13.16 -10.69 -0.03
CA ASP A 127 -11.71 -10.54 0.04
C ASP A 127 -11.24 -9.15 -0.42
N ALA A 128 -12.05 -8.45 -1.25
CA ALA A 128 -11.80 -7.08 -1.68
C ALA A 128 -13.14 -6.34 -1.86
N PRO A 129 -13.85 -6.04 -0.77
CA PRO A 129 -15.13 -5.32 -0.86
C PRO A 129 -14.89 -3.92 -1.45
N PHE A 130 -15.89 -3.41 -2.16
CA PHE A 130 -15.88 -2.11 -2.83
C PHE A 130 -15.01 -1.99 -4.10
N CYS A 131 -14.26 -3.05 -4.48
CA CYS A 131 -13.35 -3.00 -5.64
C CYS A 131 -14.01 -3.45 -6.95
N GLY A 132 -15.27 -3.83 -6.95
CA GLY A 132 -15.96 -4.37 -8.13
C GLY A 132 -15.32 -5.67 -8.62
N ASP A 133 -15.33 -5.90 -9.92
CA ASP A 133 -14.81 -7.13 -10.54
C ASP A 133 -13.44 -6.94 -11.20
N TYR A 134 -12.74 -5.84 -10.91
CA TYR A 134 -11.39 -5.63 -11.41
C TYR A 134 -10.38 -6.45 -10.62
N TYR A 135 -9.54 -7.18 -11.35
CA TYR A 135 -8.38 -7.88 -10.81
C TYR A 135 -7.28 -8.00 -11.87
N ARG A 136 -6.05 -7.72 -11.48
CA ARG A 136 -4.89 -7.90 -12.35
C ARG A 136 -3.62 -8.17 -11.54
N ASN A 137 -2.90 -9.25 -11.86
CA ASN A 137 -1.54 -9.43 -11.35
C ASN A 137 -0.60 -8.41 -11.99
N LEU A 138 0.26 -7.80 -11.19
CA LEU A 138 1.20 -6.77 -11.61
C LEU A 138 2.64 -7.29 -11.55
N VAL A 139 3.49 -6.74 -12.42
CA VAL A 139 4.93 -6.96 -12.40
C VAL A 139 5.65 -5.62 -12.19
N ALA A 140 6.94 -5.66 -11.84
CA ALA A 140 7.70 -4.44 -11.55
C ALA A 140 7.63 -3.40 -12.68
N GLY A 141 7.65 -3.86 -13.95
CA GLY A 141 7.53 -2.98 -15.12
C GLY A 141 6.20 -2.25 -15.29
N ASP A 142 5.16 -2.67 -14.56
CA ASP A 142 3.85 -2.00 -14.57
C ASP A 142 3.82 -0.78 -13.62
N LEU A 143 4.80 -0.63 -12.73
CA LEU A 143 4.77 0.33 -11.63
C LEU A 143 5.91 1.35 -11.76
N ASP A 144 5.55 2.61 -11.95
CA ASP A 144 6.51 3.71 -12.07
C ASP A 144 6.93 4.21 -10.69
N THR A 145 8.13 3.84 -10.26
CA THR A 145 8.76 4.27 -9.00
C THR A 145 9.83 5.36 -9.22
N THR A 146 9.75 6.11 -10.30
CA THR A 146 10.68 7.22 -10.57
C THR A 146 10.69 8.20 -9.40
N GLY A 147 11.89 8.60 -8.99
CA GLY A 147 12.10 9.49 -7.84
C GLY A 147 12.17 8.77 -6.49
N ILE A 148 12.02 7.45 -6.47
CA ILE A 148 12.20 6.62 -5.27
C ILE A 148 13.45 5.75 -5.44
N ALA A 149 14.43 5.91 -4.57
CA ALA A 149 15.60 5.05 -4.52
C ALA A 149 15.24 3.79 -3.71
N GLY A 150 14.92 2.72 -4.42
CA GLY A 150 14.43 1.51 -3.79
C GLY A 150 14.59 0.27 -4.67
N GLU A 151 14.03 -0.83 -4.19
CA GLU A 151 14.16 -2.13 -4.86
C GLU A 151 12.86 -2.93 -4.84
N PHE A 152 12.60 -3.60 -5.96
CA PHE A 152 11.58 -4.62 -6.07
C PHE A 152 12.12 -5.98 -5.61
N SER A 153 11.25 -6.78 -5.03
CA SER A 153 11.48 -8.19 -4.77
C SER A 153 10.19 -8.98 -4.98
N THR A 154 10.32 -10.28 -5.15
CA THR A 154 9.18 -11.18 -5.29
C THR A 154 9.35 -12.34 -4.32
N LEU A 155 8.31 -12.66 -3.59
CA LEU A 155 8.23 -13.89 -2.80
C LEU A 155 6.92 -14.59 -3.11
N ASN A 156 6.99 -15.82 -3.58
CA ASN A 156 5.84 -16.58 -4.06
C ASN A 156 5.07 -15.75 -5.13
N THR A 157 3.84 -15.35 -4.83
CA THR A 157 2.99 -14.57 -5.73
C THR A 157 2.80 -13.12 -5.27
N ASP A 158 3.70 -12.61 -4.43
CA ASP A 158 3.73 -11.23 -3.96
C ASP A 158 4.88 -10.45 -4.61
N LEU A 159 4.54 -9.36 -5.27
CA LEU A 159 5.48 -8.31 -5.65
C LEU A 159 5.60 -7.34 -4.49
N ARG A 160 6.83 -6.98 -4.13
CA ARG A 160 7.12 -6.11 -2.99
C ARG A 160 8.10 -5.03 -3.39
N PHE A 161 7.89 -3.84 -2.87
CA PHE A 161 8.79 -2.69 -3.08
C PHE A 161 8.95 -1.90 -1.80
N TYR A 162 10.15 -1.40 -1.54
CA TYR A 162 10.40 -0.34 -0.56
C TYR A 162 11.54 0.56 -1.04
N GLY A 163 11.48 1.83 -0.67
CA GLY A 163 12.51 2.79 -1.02
C GLY A 163 12.28 4.16 -0.39
N LEU A 164 13.27 5.02 -0.52
CA LEU A 164 13.26 6.40 -0.02
C LEU A 164 13.09 7.38 -1.17
N LYS A 165 12.22 8.38 -0.99
CA LYS A 165 12.06 9.46 -1.98
C LYS A 165 13.32 10.30 -2.06
N SER A 166 13.81 10.55 -3.26
CA SER A 166 14.96 11.42 -3.50
C SER A 166 14.75 12.82 -2.91
N ILE A 167 15.82 13.39 -2.38
CA ILE A 167 15.78 14.72 -1.77
C ILE A 167 15.78 15.81 -2.85
#